data_2b032172b8f9d0d7bbedebae3a31740e
#
_entry.id   2b032172b8f9d0d7bbedebae3a31740e
#
_cell.length_a   1.000
_cell.length_b   1.000
_cell.length_c   1.000
_cell.angle_alpha   90.00
_cell.angle_beta   90.00
_cell.angle_gamma   90.00
#
_symmetry.space_group_name_H-M   'P 1'
#
loop_
_entity.id
_entity.type
_entity.pdbx_description
1 polymer ?
#
loop_
_entity_poly.entity_id
_entity_poly.type
_entity_poly.pdbx_seq_one_letter_code
_entity_poly.pdbx_strand_id
1 'polypeptide(L)'
;MLFSADFYKTTEEAKEQMWQYFQSPQEYETNDEGSLTILHKVELTDKDMEYLQTKTGNIGDKIQEIDSRIDEVAAGWKTRRMGKVELTILRLALYEMDYDDTVPAKVAVNEAVELAKKFGGSDSPAFVNGVLAKFIRKEETTTETEPANEKTAQAQETEA
;
A
#
# COMPACT_ATOMS: atom_id res chain seq x y z
N MET A 1 7.43 -6.72 7.47
CA MET A 1 7.57 -5.32 7.92
C MET A 1 6.24 -4.61 8.08
N LEU A 2 5.56 -4.17 7.00
CA LEU A 2 4.26 -3.49 7.14
C LEU A 2 3.22 -4.33 7.88
N PHE A 3 3.20 -5.63 7.65
CA PHE A 3 2.34 -6.57 8.37
C PHE A 3 2.63 -6.56 9.88
N SER A 4 3.90 -6.54 10.28
CA SER A 4 4.28 -6.55 11.70
C SER A 4 3.96 -5.23 12.42
N ALA A 5 3.84 -4.12 11.67
CA ALA A 5 3.54 -2.81 12.28
C ALA A 5 2.23 -2.79 13.09
N ASP A 6 1.24 -3.58 12.70
CA ASP A 6 -0.04 -3.69 13.42
C ASP A 6 0.04 -4.39 14.80
N PHE A 7 1.18 -4.99 15.14
CA PHE A 7 1.40 -5.68 16.40
C PHE A 7 2.14 -4.81 17.44
N TYR A 8 2.57 -3.61 17.05
CA TYR A 8 3.24 -2.66 17.94
C TYR A 8 2.27 -1.58 18.39
N LYS A 9 2.51 -1.05 19.61
CA LYS A 9 1.61 -0.08 20.25
C LYS A 9 1.77 1.32 19.68
N THR A 10 2.96 1.64 19.19
CA THR A 10 3.28 2.96 18.66
C THR A 10 3.94 2.86 17.28
N THR A 11 3.83 3.94 16.51
CA THR A 11 4.49 4.04 15.20
C THR A 11 6.01 4.00 15.34
N GLU A 12 6.56 4.56 16.42
CA GLU A 12 7.99 4.56 16.72
C GLU A 12 8.50 3.14 16.96
N GLU A 13 7.80 2.34 17.79
CA GLU A 13 8.16 0.93 18.01
C GLU A 13 8.12 0.14 16.69
N ALA A 14 7.10 0.36 15.86
CA ALA A 14 6.99 -0.29 14.55
C ALA A 14 8.16 0.10 13.63
N LYS A 15 8.54 1.37 13.59
CA LYS A 15 9.68 1.87 12.81
C LYS A 15 11.01 1.29 13.30
N GLU A 16 11.21 1.18 14.59
CA GLU A 16 12.42 0.59 15.18
C GLU A 16 12.55 -0.90 14.80
N GLN A 17 11.45 -1.66 14.85
CA GLN A 17 11.44 -3.07 14.44
C GLN A 17 11.67 -3.23 12.93
N MET A 18 11.14 -2.34 12.11
CA MET A 18 11.45 -2.31 10.68
C MET A 18 12.95 -2.06 10.46
N TRP A 19 13.53 -1.13 11.20
CA TRP A 19 14.96 -0.84 11.14
C TRP A 19 15.82 -2.04 11.50
N GLN A 20 15.47 -2.76 12.56
CA GLN A 20 16.16 -3.99 12.97
C GLN A 20 16.08 -5.09 11.89
N TYR A 21 14.91 -5.23 11.24
CA TYR A 21 14.76 -6.18 10.13
C TYR A 21 15.72 -5.88 8.98
N PHE A 22 15.92 -4.62 8.64
CA PHE A 22 16.85 -4.22 7.57
C PHE A 22 18.31 -4.46 7.91
N GLN A 23 18.67 -4.44 9.20
CA GLN A 23 20.03 -4.76 9.63
C GLN A 23 20.36 -6.26 9.52
N SER A 24 19.35 -7.11 9.57
CA SER A 24 19.53 -8.55 9.50
C SER A 24 18.39 -9.21 8.71
N PRO A 25 18.34 -9.02 7.39
CA PRO A 25 17.24 -9.51 6.55
C PRO A 25 17.38 -11.03 6.29
N GLN A 26 17.37 -11.83 7.36
CA GLN A 26 17.50 -13.28 7.29
C GLN A 26 16.36 -13.91 8.06
N GLU A 27 15.77 -14.93 7.46
CA GLU A 27 14.79 -15.78 8.13
C GLU A 27 15.49 -17.04 8.63
N TYR A 28 15.25 -17.38 9.89
CA TYR A 28 15.84 -18.54 10.54
C TYR A 28 14.75 -19.51 10.96
N GLU A 29 15.01 -20.77 10.82
CA GLU A 29 14.27 -21.85 11.46
C GLU A 29 15.13 -22.48 12.55
N THR A 30 14.53 -22.75 13.69
CA THR A 30 15.17 -23.50 14.76
C THR A 30 14.74 -24.96 14.63
N ASN A 31 15.67 -25.87 14.43
CA ASN A 31 15.36 -27.29 14.43
C ASN A 31 15.12 -27.82 15.86
N ASP A 32 14.69 -29.08 15.98
CA ASP A 32 14.39 -29.71 17.28
C ASP A 32 15.61 -29.78 18.22
N GLU A 33 16.83 -29.63 17.71
CA GLU A 33 18.08 -29.60 18.48
C GLU A 33 18.51 -28.19 18.89
N GLY A 34 17.72 -27.16 18.54
CA GLY A 34 18.03 -25.76 18.85
C GLY A 34 19.02 -25.10 17.91
N SER A 35 19.41 -25.76 16.81
CA SER A 35 20.28 -25.19 15.80
C SER A 35 19.50 -24.26 14.88
N LEU A 36 20.07 -23.06 14.60
CA LEU A 36 19.49 -22.11 13.66
C LEU A 36 19.91 -22.44 12.23
N THR A 37 18.94 -22.61 11.36
CA THR A 37 19.16 -22.77 9.92
C THR A 37 18.61 -21.54 9.20
N ILE A 38 19.41 -20.92 8.33
CA ILE A 38 18.97 -19.81 7.49
C ILE A 38 18.04 -20.36 6.42
N LEU A 39 16.76 -20.02 6.47
CA LEU A 39 15.77 -20.40 5.46
C LEU A 39 15.86 -19.52 4.23
N HIS A 40 16.04 -18.22 4.44
CA HIS A 40 16.09 -17.25 3.38
C HIS A 40 17.01 -16.08 3.74
N LYS A 41 17.92 -15.77 2.83
CA LYS A 41 18.76 -14.58 2.92
C LYS A 41 18.38 -13.64 1.77
N VAL A 42 17.86 -12.48 2.10
CA VAL A 42 17.60 -11.45 1.11
C VAL A 42 18.88 -10.65 0.93
N GLU A 43 19.45 -10.69 -0.26
CA GLU A 43 20.58 -9.85 -0.63
C GLU A 43 20.03 -8.53 -1.20
N LEU A 44 20.13 -7.47 -0.41
CA LEU A 44 19.73 -6.12 -0.79
C LEU A 44 20.98 -5.28 -1.08
N THR A 45 20.94 -4.52 -2.16
CA THR A 45 21.92 -3.46 -2.37
C THR A 45 21.62 -2.27 -1.44
N ASP A 46 22.59 -1.39 -1.23
CA ASP A 46 22.37 -0.16 -0.42
C ASP A 46 21.22 0.67 -0.96
N LYS A 47 21.05 0.72 -2.29
CA LYS A 47 19.93 1.41 -2.94
C LYS A 47 18.58 0.75 -2.68
N ASP A 48 18.53 -0.58 -2.71
CA ASP A 48 17.30 -1.32 -2.40
C ASP A 48 16.91 -1.10 -0.94
N MET A 49 17.91 -1.09 -0.05
CA MET A 49 17.71 -0.85 1.36
C MET A 49 17.15 0.56 1.62
N GLU A 50 17.77 1.59 1.04
CA GLU A 50 17.31 2.98 1.14
C GLU A 50 15.89 3.14 0.58
N TYR A 51 15.61 2.56 -0.60
CA TYR A 51 14.28 2.58 -1.21
C TYR A 51 13.22 1.95 -0.31
N LEU A 52 13.48 0.74 0.21
CA LEU A 52 12.53 0.02 1.07
C LEU A 52 12.30 0.72 2.40
N GLN A 53 13.36 1.28 3.01
CA GLN A 53 13.25 2.05 4.25
C GLN A 53 12.42 3.31 4.05
N THR A 54 12.69 4.05 2.99
CA THR A 54 11.96 5.27 2.65
C THR A 54 10.49 4.96 2.37
N LYS A 55 10.22 3.98 1.52
CA LYS A 55 8.85 3.58 1.15
C LYS A 55 8.05 3.09 2.36
N THR A 56 8.62 2.20 3.17
CA THR A 56 7.92 1.69 4.37
C THR A 56 7.72 2.75 5.44
N GLY A 57 8.66 3.66 5.62
CA GLY A 57 8.52 4.82 6.50
C GLY A 57 7.38 5.74 6.06
N ASN A 58 7.35 6.09 4.79
CA ASN A 58 6.31 6.94 4.20
C ASN A 58 4.91 6.29 4.30
N ILE A 59 4.81 4.98 4.08
CA ILE A 59 3.55 4.25 4.30
C ILE A 59 3.14 4.34 5.76
N GLY A 60 4.08 4.14 6.69
CA GLY A 60 3.84 4.27 8.13
C GLY A 60 3.23 5.61 8.53
N ASP A 61 3.74 6.70 7.96
CA ASP A 61 3.26 8.05 8.21
C ASP A 61 1.86 8.30 7.61
N LYS A 62 1.46 7.53 6.60
CA LYS A 62 0.17 7.63 5.89
C LYS A 62 -0.88 6.60 6.32
N ILE A 63 -0.56 5.69 7.24
CA ILE A 63 -1.47 4.59 7.63
C ILE A 63 -2.86 5.10 8.03
N GLN A 64 -2.95 6.15 8.85
CA GLN A 64 -4.23 6.66 9.32
C GLN A 64 -5.09 7.24 8.18
N GLU A 65 -4.47 7.95 7.26
CA GLU A 65 -5.13 8.50 6.08
C GLU A 65 -5.61 7.39 5.15
N ILE A 66 -4.75 6.41 4.87
CA ILE A 66 -5.08 5.26 4.03
C ILE A 66 -6.20 4.43 4.66
N ASP A 67 -6.13 4.13 5.95
CA ASP A 67 -7.16 3.37 6.67
C ASP A 67 -8.52 4.08 6.64
N SER A 68 -8.54 5.40 6.82
CA SER A 68 -9.78 6.19 6.73
C SER A 68 -10.40 6.07 5.34
N ARG A 69 -9.60 6.13 4.28
CA ARG A 69 -10.07 5.97 2.90
C ARG A 69 -10.57 4.56 2.62
N ILE A 70 -9.90 3.53 3.15
CA ILE A 70 -10.39 2.15 3.05
C ILE A 70 -11.75 2.03 3.74
N ASP A 71 -11.88 2.59 4.93
CA ASP A 71 -13.12 2.56 5.70
C ASP A 71 -14.30 3.26 5.03
N GLU A 72 -14.03 4.27 4.20
CA GLU A 72 -15.06 4.94 3.39
C GLU A 72 -15.55 4.08 2.23
N VAL A 73 -14.63 3.37 1.57
CA VAL A 73 -14.90 2.65 0.32
C VAL A 73 -15.33 1.20 0.55
N ALA A 74 -14.77 0.55 1.54
CA ALA A 74 -15.03 -0.85 1.85
C ALA A 74 -16.34 -1.04 2.63
N ALA A 75 -17.47 -0.71 2.03
CA ALA A 75 -18.80 -0.74 2.63
C ALA A 75 -19.04 -2.01 3.48
N GLY A 76 -19.20 -1.83 4.78
CA GLY A 76 -19.42 -2.92 5.74
C GLY A 76 -18.16 -3.62 6.28
N TRP A 77 -17.00 -3.37 5.71
CA TRP A 77 -15.71 -3.96 6.12
C TRP A 77 -14.77 -2.87 6.65
N LYS A 78 -14.81 -2.63 7.95
CA LYS A 78 -13.90 -1.67 8.58
C LYS A 78 -12.51 -2.25 8.76
N THR A 79 -11.47 -1.42 8.58
CA THR A 79 -10.05 -1.81 8.68
C THR A 79 -9.71 -2.56 9.94
N ARG A 80 -10.29 -2.15 11.08
CA ARG A 80 -10.14 -2.83 12.39
C ARG A 80 -10.65 -4.28 12.42
N ARG A 81 -11.49 -4.69 11.45
CA ARG A 81 -12.10 -6.03 11.36
C ARG A 81 -11.56 -6.83 10.17
N MET A 82 -10.72 -6.23 9.35
CA MET A 82 -10.07 -6.91 8.23
C MET A 82 -8.97 -7.84 8.72
N GLY A 83 -8.71 -8.89 7.97
CA GLY A 83 -7.52 -9.71 8.16
C GLY A 83 -6.25 -8.86 8.00
N LYS A 84 -5.24 -9.13 8.81
CA LYS A 84 -4.00 -8.32 8.82
C LYS A 84 -3.22 -8.41 7.50
N VAL A 85 -3.30 -9.55 6.83
CA VAL A 85 -2.68 -9.76 5.51
C VAL A 85 -3.36 -8.86 4.49
N GLU A 86 -4.67 -8.94 4.36
CA GLU A 86 -5.46 -8.15 3.41
C GLU A 86 -5.29 -6.65 3.66
N LEU A 87 -5.35 -6.22 4.92
CA LEU A 87 -5.16 -4.82 5.28
C LEU A 87 -3.77 -4.31 4.90
N THR A 88 -2.73 -5.10 5.17
CA THR A 88 -1.35 -4.73 4.80
C THR A 88 -1.19 -4.59 3.29
N ILE A 89 -1.77 -5.51 2.52
CA ILE A 89 -1.74 -5.47 1.05
C ILE A 89 -2.49 -4.24 0.52
N LEU A 90 -3.66 -3.95 1.07
CA LEU A 90 -4.45 -2.77 0.69
C LEU A 90 -3.71 -1.47 0.98
N ARG A 91 -3.07 -1.35 2.15
CA ARG A 91 -2.25 -0.18 2.50
C ARG A 91 -1.11 0.04 1.54
N LEU A 92 -0.38 -1.03 1.18
CA LEU A 92 0.72 -0.96 0.22
C LEU A 92 0.21 -0.51 -1.16
N ALA A 93 -0.82 -1.18 -1.68
CA ALA A 93 -1.35 -0.88 -3.01
C ALA A 93 -1.90 0.55 -3.10
N LEU A 94 -2.64 1.03 -2.10
CA LEU A 94 -3.16 2.39 -2.08
C LEU A 94 -2.06 3.43 -1.96
N TYR A 95 -1.02 3.15 -1.18
CA TYR A 95 0.14 4.03 -1.15
C TYR A 95 0.79 4.12 -2.53
N GLU A 96 0.99 3.00 -3.22
CA GLU A 96 1.57 2.99 -4.56
C GLU A 96 0.69 3.73 -5.58
N MET A 97 -0.62 3.54 -5.52
CA MET A 97 -1.55 4.22 -6.43
C MET A 97 -1.59 5.74 -6.24
N ASP A 98 -1.46 6.22 -5.00
CA ASP A 98 -1.71 7.62 -4.66
C ASP A 98 -0.42 8.46 -4.55
N TYR A 99 0.70 7.84 -4.21
CA TYR A 99 1.93 8.55 -3.81
C TYR A 99 3.19 8.07 -4.52
N ASP A 100 3.12 7.03 -5.35
CA ASP A 100 4.27 6.50 -6.07
C ASP A 100 4.04 6.56 -7.59
N ASP A 101 4.38 7.70 -8.18
CA ASP A 101 4.23 7.93 -9.62
C ASP A 101 5.01 6.93 -10.49
N THR A 102 5.94 6.17 -9.90
CA THR A 102 6.70 5.14 -10.62
C THR A 102 5.93 3.84 -10.78
N VAL A 103 4.83 3.65 -10.03
CA VAL A 103 4.00 2.45 -10.06
C VAL A 103 2.62 2.78 -10.66
N PRO A 104 2.32 2.37 -11.89
CA PRO A 104 0.99 2.54 -12.45
C PRO A 104 -0.08 1.85 -11.60
N ALA A 105 -1.24 2.50 -11.39
CA ALA A 105 -2.31 1.96 -10.55
C ALA A 105 -2.73 0.53 -10.91
N LYS A 106 -2.80 0.19 -12.21
CA LYS A 106 -3.09 -1.18 -12.67
C LYS A 106 -2.03 -2.19 -12.25
N VAL A 107 -0.77 -1.78 -12.19
CA VAL A 107 0.34 -2.63 -11.71
C VAL A 107 0.20 -2.86 -10.21
N ALA A 108 -0.02 -1.80 -9.42
CA ALA A 108 -0.25 -1.90 -7.98
C ALA A 108 -1.40 -2.86 -7.65
N VAL A 109 -2.52 -2.79 -8.38
CA VAL A 109 -3.66 -3.71 -8.19
C VAL A 109 -3.29 -5.15 -8.52
N ASN A 110 -2.61 -5.39 -9.64
CA ASN A 110 -2.21 -6.75 -10.03
C ASN A 110 -1.26 -7.36 -8.99
N GLU A 111 -0.25 -6.63 -8.55
CA GLU A 111 0.69 -7.08 -7.53
C GLU A 111 -0.01 -7.34 -6.19
N ALA A 112 -0.96 -6.50 -5.80
CA ALA A 112 -1.76 -6.71 -4.60
C ALA A 112 -2.56 -8.03 -4.67
N VAL A 113 -3.14 -8.35 -5.81
CA VAL A 113 -3.87 -9.63 -6.02
C VAL A 113 -2.91 -10.82 -5.94
N GLU A 114 -1.71 -10.72 -6.54
CA GLU A 114 -0.70 -11.79 -6.45
C GLU A 114 -0.20 -11.97 -5.01
N LEU A 115 0.03 -10.90 -4.25
CA LEU A 115 0.35 -10.97 -2.83
C LEU A 115 -0.78 -11.64 -2.03
N ALA A 116 -2.05 -11.31 -2.33
CA ALA A 116 -3.19 -11.92 -1.68
C ALA A 116 -3.32 -13.42 -1.99
N LYS A 117 -2.98 -13.87 -3.20
CA LYS A 117 -2.90 -15.30 -3.56
C LYS A 117 -1.80 -16.02 -2.78
N LYS A 118 -0.66 -15.35 -2.59
CA LYS A 118 0.52 -15.96 -1.95
C LYS A 118 0.39 -16.03 -0.43
N PHE A 119 -0.15 -15.00 0.21
CA PHE A 119 -0.12 -14.84 1.67
C PHE A 119 -1.49 -14.84 2.34
N GLY A 120 -2.57 -14.68 1.59
CA GLY A 120 -3.94 -14.65 2.11
C GLY A 120 -4.64 -15.99 2.05
N GLY A 121 -5.90 -16.00 2.48
CA GLY A 121 -6.81 -17.15 2.31
C GLY A 121 -7.39 -17.23 0.91
N SER A 122 -8.23 -18.25 0.67
CA SER A 122 -8.87 -18.49 -0.64
C SER A 122 -9.66 -17.31 -1.18
N ASP A 123 -10.26 -16.52 -0.30
CA ASP A 123 -11.13 -15.39 -0.66
C ASP A 123 -10.38 -14.05 -0.72
N SER A 124 -9.14 -14.01 -0.20
CA SER A 124 -8.34 -12.79 -0.11
C SER A 124 -8.09 -12.11 -1.46
N PRO A 125 -7.78 -12.83 -2.55
CA PRO A 125 -7.57 -12.20 -3.86
C PRO A 125 -8.81 -11.49 -4.39
N ALA A 126 -9.99 -12.12 -4.26
CA ALA A 126 -11.26 -11.54 -4.69
C ALA A 126 -11.63 -10.32 -3.84
N PHE A 127 -11.41 -10.40 -2.53
CA PHE A 127 -11.65 -9.31 -1.59
C PHE A 127 -10.76 -8.09 -1.89
N VAL A 128 -9.44 -8.29 -1.99
CA VAL A 128 -8.47 -7.22 -2.28
C VAL A 128 -8.79 -6.55 -3.62
N ASN A 129 -9.00 -7.35 -4.67
CA ASN A 129 -9.36 -6.81 -5.98
C ASN A 129 -10.67 -6.02 -5.93
N GLY A 130 -11.68 -6.51 -5.22
CA GLY A 130 -12.98 -5.85 -5.08
C GLY A 130 -12.90 -4.50 -4.36
N VAL A 131 -12.05 -4.38 -3.36
CA VAL A 131 -11.81 -3.11 -2.65
C VAL A 131 -11.06 -2.13 -3.56
N LEU A 132 -9.94 -2.54 -4.16
CA LEU A 132 -9.10 -1.67 -5.00
C LEU A 132 -9.84 -1.20 -6.27
N ALA A 133 -10.68 -2.02 -6.88
CA ALA A 133 -11.50 -1.64 -8.02
C ALA A 133 -12.47 -0.48 -7.73
N LYS A 134 -12.88 -0.30 -6.48
CA LYS A 134 -13.73 0.83 -6.08
C LYS A 134 -12.96 2.14 -6.05
N PHE A 135 -11.66 2.11 -5.70
CA PHE A 135 -10.80 3.29 -5.74
C PHE A 135 -10.60 3.76 -7.18
N ILE A 136 -10.28 2.86 -8.11
CA ILE A 136 -10.10 3.20 -9.53
C ILE A 136 -11.36 3.85 -10.10
N ARG A 137 -12.55 3.28 -9.83
CA ARG A 137 -13.82 3.85 -10.32
C ARG A 137 -14.15 5.21 -9.73
N LYS A 138 -13.77 5.47 -8.47
CA LYS A 138 -13.98 6.77 -7.83
C LYS A 138 -13.11 7.85 -8.47
N GLU A 139 -11.89 7.54 -8.85
CA GLU A 139 -10.98 8.46 -9.56
C GLU A 139 -11.47 8.79 -10.96
N GLU A 140 -11.95 7.81 -11.73
CA GLU A 140 -12.53 8.03 -13.06
C GLU A 140 -13.75 8.96 -13.01
N THR A 141 -14.61 8.83 -11.99
CA THR A 141 -15.80 9.68 -11.82
C THR A 141 -15.43 11.11 -11.41
N THR A 142 -14.31 11.31 -10.73
CA THR A 142 -13.85 12.64 -10.29
C THR A 142 -13.20 13.42 -11.44
N THR A 143 -12.54 12.72 -12.36
CA THR A 143 -11.94 13.33 -13.56
C THR A 143 -12.97 13.73 -14.63
N GLU A 144 -14.14 13.10 -14.66
CA GLU A 144 -15.23 13.45 -15.59
C GLU A 144 -16.09 14.66 -15.14
N THR A 145 -15.92 15.14 -13.91
CA THR A 145 -16.72 16.24 -13.33
C THR A 145 -16.01 17.59 -13.27
N GLU A 146 -14.82 17.76 -13.84
CA GLU A 146 -14.28 19.10 -14.09
C GLU A 146 -14.92 19.67 -15.37
N PRO A 147 -15.79 20.68 -15.30
CA PRO A 147 -16.36 21.27 -16.49
C PRO A 147 -15.29 22.06 -17.24
N ALA A 148 -15.05 21.68 -18.48
CA ALA A 148 -14.38 22.52 -19.45
C ALA A 148 -15.19 23.81 -19.64
N ASN A 149 -14.95 24.82 -18.81
CA ASN A 149 -15.52 26.14 -19.01
C ASN A 149 -14.55 27.23 -18.55
N GLU A 150 -13.58 27.50 -19.42
CA GLU A 150 -12.92 28.80 -19.49
C GLU A 150 -12.10 28.92 -20.78
N LYS A 151 -12.79 28.96 -21.92
CA LYS A 151 -12.24 29.55 -23.16
C LYS A 151 -13.39 29.98 -24.07
N THR A 152 -14.08 31.04 -23.72
CA THR A 152 -14.77 31.88 -24.73
C THR A 152 -15.25 33.19 -24.06
N ALA A 153 -14.37 34.09 -23.79
CA ALA A 153 -14.71 35.48 -23.58
C ALA A 153 -13.48 36.39 -23.69
N GLN A 154 -12.90 36.48 -24.89
CA GLN A 154 -12.05 37.62 -25.28
C GLN A 154 -11.84 37.57 -26.79
N ALA A 155 -12.86 37.95 -27.53
CA ALA A 155 -12.72 38.41 -28.91
C ALA A 155 -14.00 39.09 -29.34
N GLN A 156 -14.20 40.33 -28.91
CA GLN A 156 -15.04 41.32 -29.58
C GLN A 156 -15.01 42.61 -28.79
N GLU A 157 -14.03 43.44 -29.07
CA GLU A 157 -14.11 44.90 -28.98
C GLU A 157 -12.82 45.48 -29.56
N THR A 158 -12.82 45.61 -30.89
CA THR A 158 -12.05 46.63 -31.58
C THR A 158 -12.59 46.71 -33.00
N GLU A 159 -13.61 47.51 -33.20
CA GLU A 159 -13.88 48.27 -34.44
C GLU A 159 -15.10 49.13 -34.20
N ALA A 160 -14.83 50.38 -33.86
CA ALA A 160 -15.59 51.54 -34.23
C ALA A 160 -14.77 52.78 -33.90
#